data_f6833399ceed5f701cca2bce3850e7c3
#
_entry.id   f6833399ceed5f701cca2bce3850e7c3
#
_cell.length_a   1.000
_cell.length_b   1.000
_cell.length_c   1.000
_cell.angle_alpha   90.00
_cell.angle_beta   90.00
_cell.angle_gamma   90.00
#
_symmetry.space_group_name_H-M   'P 1'
#
loop_
_entity.id
_entity.type
_entity.pdbx_description
1 polymer ?
#
loop_
_entity_poly.entity_id
_entity_poly.type
_entity_poly.pdbx_seq_one_letter_code
_entity_poly.pdbx_strand_id
1 'polypeptide(L)'
;MKKEKQRRFCDCRNRHISVQLPQNQKRGSFRWRESQGLYMKKHIKAIALVLFAATVTAVAAGCRSGGEKPASTTDGGSRGTDGEYRANIPDVRFDGEEFTVMCRSRNSSNGEFAIFGEEPTGVPIENAAYERNAKIEDMFGIKLTVSEIETTRSNGAFYNRLVENHSAGDFITDICIPGIIDAAVLSGDGVFRDLNSVPYVDLSQPWWQQSINESISLLGHQYFAINDMLFNDKNDSYVLFFNKSLFDDEKIAYPYQYVYDNTWTFDRFYSLIKDYGRDLDADGKDFDDAYGVLYNLSDTYFVGAGIMGASVDSKTGLPVPLEMTERLANMYGKVYSLIYDGEYTAFDISKQDAVVNGSALNTYRTVFSNGKVLFMNYCLYAYAMFVNDMSFDVGVVPFPKYDEHQENYYIRAGYLGSTVVSVLSTVPDDSTERAGIILEAMAAESKNIVTPVYYNKLLTNRYAQDDDSKYMIDLIIRSEVIDLDQIFRWGNVLTAIQKELHRGSESIGSYYDATKDMIRKKIDGTIQKYRALEEGATV
;
A
#
# COMPACT_ATOMS: atom_id res chain seq x y z
N MET A 1 7.68 39.57 -50.28
CA MET A 1 6.27 39.63 -50.62
C MET A 1 5.51 38.92 -49.49
N LYS A 2 5.10 39.62 -48.45
CA LYS A 2 3.82 40.29 -48.16
C LYS A 2 2.60 39.42 -48.40
N LYS A 3 1.93 39.03 -47.30
CA LYS A 3 0.51 39.26 -46.88
C LYS A 3 0.27 38.38 -45.67
N GLU A 4 0.22 38.82 -44.49
CA GLU A 4 -0.84 39.41 -43.60
C GLU A 4 -2.26 38.94 -43.87
N LYS A 5 -2.90 38.33 -42.88
CA LYS A 5 -4.34 38.41 -42.50
C LYS A 5 -4.48 37.89 -41.07
N GLN A 6 -4.53 38.77 -40.09
CA GLN A 6 -5.66 39.40 -39.43
C GLN A 6 -6.65 38.44 -38.72
N ARG A 7 -6.58 38.58 -37.41
CA ARG A 7 -7.53 38.40 -36.27
C ARG A 7 -9.01 38.35 -36.64
N ARG A 8 -9.74 37.46 -35.96
CA ARG A 8 -11.08 37.75 -35.44
C ARG A 8 -11.23 37.17 -34.03
N PHE A 9 -11.38 38.07 -33.06
CA PHE A 9 -11.99 37.86 -31.74
C PHE A 9 -13.49 37.61 -31.96
N CYS A 10 -14.06 36.65 -31.24
CA CYS A 10 -15.50 36.66 -30.94
C CYS A 10 -15.71 36.41 -29.45
N ASP A 11 -16.13 37.45 -28.82
CA ASP A 11 -16.67 37.64 -27.49
C ASP A 11 -18.07 37.00 -27.45
N CYS A 12 -18.37 36.13 -26.51
CA CYS A 12 -19.76 35.75 -26.18
C CYS A 12 -19.93 35.71 -24.67
N ARG A 13 -20.52 36.78 -24.20
CA ARG A 13 -20.99 36.98 -22.83
C ARG A 13 -22.12 36.04 -22.46
N ASN A 14 -22.07 35.61 -21.21
CA ASN A 14 -23.16 35.31 -20.26
C ASN A 14 -24.58 35.06 -20.83
N ARG A 15 -25.06 33.85 -20.61
CA ARG A 15 -26.49 33.63 -20.35
C ARG A 15 -26.65 32.76 -19.10
N HIS A 16 -27.09 33.41 -18.02
CA HIS A 16 -27.71 32.77 -16.86
C HIS A 16 -29.00 32.06 -17.31
N ILE A 17 -29.08 30.76 -17.06
CA ILE A 17 -30.37 30.05 -17.07
C ILE A 17 -30.67 29.69 -15.62
N SER A 18 -31.62 30.44 -15.05
CA SER A 18 -32.26 30.16 -13.78
C SER A 18 -33.32 29.06 -13.97
N VAL A 19 -33.11 27.90 -13.38
CA VAL A 19 -34.13 26.85 -13.27
C VAL A 19 -34.87 27.06 -11.94
N GLN A 20 -36.13 27.47 -12.00
CA GLN A 20 -37.04 27.51 -10.86
C GLN A 20 -37.50 26.09 -10.51
N LEU A 21 -37.30 25.69 -9.27
CA LEU A 21 -37.92 24.52 -8.66
C LEU A 21 -39.29 24.88 -8.06
N PRO A 22 -40.32 24.04 -8.18
CA PRO A 22 -41.63 24.33 -7.59
C PRO A 22 -41.64 24.04 -6.08
N GLN A 23 -42.01 25.05 -5.30
CA GLN A 23 -42.41 24.88 -3.90
C GLN A 23 -43.81 24.25 -3.87
N ASN A 24 -43.94 23.09 -3.23
CA ASN A 24 -45.07 22.73 -2.36
C ASN A 24 -45.00 21.27 -1.94
N GLN A 25 -44.67 21.04 -0.69
CA GLN A 25 -45.36 19.98 0.08
C GLN A 25 -45.19 20.21 1.59
N LYS A 26 -46.29 20.09 2.25
CA LYS A 26 -46.64 20.45 3.61
C LYS A 26 -45.83 19.68 4.68
N ARG A 27 -45.44 20.42 5.73
CA ARG A 27 -44.97 19.88 7.02
C ARG A 27 -46.06 19.03 7.68
N GLY A 28 -45.80 17.76 7.87
CA GLY A 28 -46.54 16.85 8.76
C GLY A 28 -45.66 16.51 9.97
N SER A 29 -46.03 17.07 11.13
CA SER A 29 -45.42 16.76 12.42
C SER A 29 -45.87 15.39 12.89
N PHE A 30 -44.94 14.42 13.01
CA PHE A 30 -45.21 13.17 13.69
C PHE A 30 -44.57 13.23 15.08
N ARG A 31 -45.43 13.33 16.10
CA ARG A 31 -45.08 13.10 17.52
C ARG A 31 -45.00 11.57 17.75
N TRP A 32 -43.82 11.06 18.10
CA TRP A 32 -43.69 9.74 18.67
C TRP A 32 -43.88 9.81 20.19
N ARG A 33 -44.82 9.02 20.69
CA ARG A 33 -45.11 8.83 22.10
C ARG A 33 -43.99 8.01 22.76
N GLU A 34 -43.43 8.56 23.83
CA GLU A 34 -42.68 7.84 24.87
C GLU A 34 -43.63 6.86 25.60
N SER A 35 -43.56 5.60 25.28
CA SER A 35 -44.09 4.53 26.16
C SER A 35 -43.66 3.15 25.70
N GLN A 36 -42.39 2.79 25.78
CA GLN A 36 -41.88 1.38 25.80
C GLN A 36 -40.46 1.24 26.41
N GLY A 37 -40.01 2.19 27.23
CA GLY A 37 -38.66 2.17 27.84
C GLY A 37 -38.50 1.37 29.14
N LEU A 38 -39.54 0.73 29.68
CA LEU A 38 -39.45 0.12 31.02
C LEU A 38 -39.58 -1.43 31.06
N TYR A 39 -39.81 -2.10 29.96
CA TYR A 39 -39.99 -3.58 29.99
C TYR A 39 -38.77 -4.40 29.58
N MET A 40 -37.74 -3.77 29.01
CA MET A 40 -36.57 -4.49 28.51
C MET A 40 -35.37 -4.56 29.46
N LYS A 41 -35.37 -3.84 30.59
CA LYS A 41 -34.25 -3.84 31.55
C LYS A 41 -34.27 -4.97 32.59
N LYS A 42 -35.34 -5.78 32.68
CA LYS A 42 -35.44 -6.86 33.68
C LYS A 42 -35.10 -8.27 33.15
N HIS A 43 -35.00 -8.47 31.85
CA HIS A 43 -34.73 -9.81 31.28
C HIS A 43 -33.30 -10.02 30.78
N ILE A 44 -32.49 -8.97 30.69
CA ILE A 44 -31.07 -9.10 30.25
C ILE A 44 -30.14 -9.56 31.39
N LYS A 45 -30.54 -9.41 32.67
CA LYS A 45 -29.75 -9.90 33.82
C LYS A 45 -29.94 -11.37 34.16
N ALA A 46 -30.96 -12.05 33.60
CA ALA A 46 -31.24 -13.47 33.86
C ALA A 46 -30.60 -14.42 32.83
N ILE A 47 -30.21 -13.93 31.65
CA ILE A 47 -29.61 -14.76 30.58
C ILE A 47 -28.07 -14.83 30.69
N ALA A 48 -27.44 -13.88 31.40
CA ALA A 48 -25.97 -13.87 31.58
C ALA A 48 -25.46 -14.84 32.65
N LEU A 49 -26.33 -15.46 33.45
CA LEU A 49 -25.94 -16.37 34.56
C LEU A 49 -26.09 -17.85 34.26
N VAL A 50 -26.66 -18.25 33.11
CA VAL A 50 -26.87 -19.64 32.73
C VAL A 50 -25.86 -20.17 31.70
N LEU A 51 -25.04 -19.31 31.11
CA LEU A 51 -24.03 -19.70 30.12
C LEU A 51 -22.61 -19.92 30.70
N PHE A 52 -22.44 -19.88 32.03
CA PHE A 52 -21.11 -20.07 32.67
C PHE A 52 -20.93 -21.43 33.37
N ALA A 53 -21.86 -22.35 33.23
CA ALA A 53 -21.83 -23.65 33.96
C ALA A 53 -21.87 -24.90 33.08
N ALA A 54 -21.53 -24.84 31.79
CA ALA A 54 -21.57 -26.00 30.90
C ALA A 54 -20.36 -26.11 29.96
N THR A 55 -19.14 -26.04 30.50
CA THR A 55 -17.93 -26.44 29.76
C THR A 55 -16.93 -27.15 30.65
N VAL A 56 -17.29 -28.35 31.11
CA VAL A 56 -16.30 -29.41 31.43
C VAL A 56 -16.96 -30.75 31.15
N THR A 57 -16.32 -31.54 30.32
CA THR A 57 -16.51 -32.95 29.93
C THR A 57 -17.19 -33.19 28.57
N ALA A 58 -16.31 -33.44 27.56
CA ALA A 58 -16.37 -34.64 26.71
C ALA A 58 -15.14 -34.69 25.79
N VAL A 59 -14.14 -35.47 26.19
CA VAL A 59 -13.11 -35.99 25.29
C VAL A 59 -13.66 -37.32 24.79
N ALA A 60 -13.91 -37.45 23.47
CA ALA A 60 -13.75 -38.72 22.72
C ALA A 60 -13.94 -38.49 21.21
N ALA A 61 -12.90 -38.71 20.48
CA ALA A 61 -12.78 -39.33 19.16
C ALA A 61 -13.73 -38.86 18.03
N GLY A 62 -13.14 -38.15 17.06
CA GLY A 62 -13.71 -37.96 15.74
C GLY A 62 -12.66 -37.31 14.83
N CYS A 63 -11.89 -38.12 14.10
CA CYS A 63 -11.02 -37.66 13.03
C CYS A 63 -11.84 -36.88 11.99
N ARG A 64 -11.59 -35.58 11.91
CA ARG A 64 -11.94 -34.76 10.77
C ARG A 64 -10.70 -33.94 10.45
N SER A 65 -10.09 -34.21 9.29
CA SER A 65 -9.04 -33.42 8.70
C SER A 65 -9.62 -32.06 8.26
N GLY A 66 -9.59 -31.10 9.17
CA GLY A 66 -9.76 -29.69 8.87
C GLY A 66 -8.44 -29.03 9.20
N GLY A 67 -7.77 -28.41 8.23
CA GLY A 67 -6.56 -27.63 8.46
C GLY A 67 -6.84 -26.60 9.55
N GLU A 68 -6.09 -26.62 10.62
CA GLU A 68 -6.10 -25.58 11.65
C GLU A 68 -5.68 -24.26 10.97
N LYS A 69 -6.49 -23.20 11.15
CA LYS A 69 -6.07 -21.83 10.81
C LYS A 69 -4.72 -21.62 11.48
N PRO A 70 -3.65 -21.23 10.75
CA PRO A 70 -2.38 -20.91 11.41
C PRO A 70 -2.68 -19.83 12.46
N ALA A 71 -2.24 -20.07 13.70
CA ALA A 71 -2.34 -19.10 14.76
C ALA A 71 -1.70 -17.79 14.26
N SER A 72 -2.40 -16.66 14.41
CA SER A 72 -1.81 -15.36 14.16
C SER A 72 -0.51 -15.32 14.96
N THR A 73 0.61 -15.09 14.30
CA THR A 73 1.89 -14.94 14.97
C THR A 73 1.72 -13.83 16.00
N THR A 74 1.85 -14.18 17.26
CA THR A 74 1.80 -13.24 18.38
C THR A 74 2.84 -12.15 18.10
N ASP A 75 2.34 -10.94 17.93
CA ASP A 75 3.11 -9.70 17.87
C ASP A 75 4.00 -9.64 19.11
N GLY A 76 5.29 -10.00 18.97
CA GLY A 76 6.25 -10.14 20.07
C GLY A 76 6.78 -8.79 20.59
N GLY A 77 6.10 -7.68 20.27
CA GLY A 77 6.51 -6.33 20.67
C GLY A 77 6.13 -5.97 22.10
N SER A 78 6.64 -4.84 22.54
CA SER A 78 6.47 -4.24 23.88
C SER A 78 5.02 -3.83 24.18
N ARG A 79 4.13 -4.79 24.24
CA ARG A 79 2.73 -4.56 24.63
C ARG A 79 2.62 -4.50 26.15
N GLY A 80 2.10 -3.40 26.68
CA GLY A 80 1.73 -3.30 28.09
C GLY A 80 0.59 -4.26 28.47
N THR A 81 0.36 -4.43 29.76
CA THR A 81 -0.76 -5.25 30.29
C THR A 81 -2.13 -4.71 29.93
N ASP A 82 -2.21 -3.45 29.49
CA ASP A 82 -3.39 -2.76 28.96
C ASP A 82 -3.60 -3.00 27.45
N GLY A 83 -2.65 -3.66 26.78
CA GLY A 83 -2.69 -3.97 25.37
C GLY A 83 -2.11 -2.88 24.46
N GLU A 84 -1.62 -1.76 25.01
CA GLU A 84 -0.98 -0.69 24.25
C GLU A 84 0.49 -1.01 23.94
N TYR A 85 0.95 -0.57 22.78
CA TYR A 85 2.36 -0.59 22.40
C TYR A 85 3.10 0.58 23.07
N ARG A 86 4.32 0.32 23.54
CA ARG A 86 5.14 1.34 24.21
C ARG A 86 6.57 1.30 23.69
N ALA A 87 7.03 2.45 23.24
CA ALA A 87 8.43 2.62 22.86
C ALA A 87 9.33 2.53 24.10
N ASN A 88 10.50 1.92 23.96
CA ASN A 88 11.50 1.86 25.02
C ASN A 88 12.37 3.12 25.00
N ILE A 89 11.82 4.21 25.50
CA ILE A 89 12.42 5.55 25.50
C ILE A 89 12.48 6.12 26.93
N PRO A 90 13.37 7.09 27.20
CA PRO A 90 13.45 7.72 28.53
C PRO A 90 12.24 8.62 28.80
N ASP A 91 11.92 8.79 30.08
CA ASP A 91 10.95 9.78 30.54
C ASP A 91 11.62 11.17 30.56
N VAL A 92 11.49 11.90 29.46
CA VAL A 92 12.12 13.21 29.25
C VAL A 92 11.13 14.23 28.71
N ARG A 93 11.38 15.51 29.02
CA ARG A 93 10.63 16.65 28.48
C ARG A 93 11.59 17.65 27.88
N PHE A 94 11.14 18.37 26.84
CA PHE A 94 11.95 19.30 26.06
C PHE A 94 11.47 20.76 26.21
N ASP A 95 10.79 21.09 27.31
CA ASP A 95 10.48 22.45 27.81
C ASP A 95 9.91 23.45 26.79
N GLY A 96 9.06 22.98 25.87
CA GLY A 96 8.41 23.81 24.84
C GLY A 96 9.25 24.01 23.57
N GLU A 97 10.33 23.24 23.41
CA GLU A 97 11.10 23.27 22.16
C GLU A 97 10.26 22.88 20.95
N GLU A 98 10.60 23.47 19.81
CA GLU A 98 9.98 23.13 18.54
C GLU A 98 10.60 21.83 18.00
N PHE A 99 9.74 20.90 17.57
CA PHE A 99 10.14 19.70 16.84
C PHE A 99 9.61 19.77 15.42
N THR A 100 10.49 19.82 14.46
CA THR A 100 10.14 20.08 13.06
C THR A 100 10.14 18.80 12.25
N VAL A 101 9.06 18.61 11.49
CA VAL A 101 8.93 17.53 10.49
C VAL A 101 8.83 18.13 9.10
N MET A 102 9.75 17.81 8.22
CA MET A 102 9.68 18.19 6.81
C MET A 102 9.07 17.06 6.00
N CYS A 103 7.95 17.31 5.32
CA CYS A 103 7.26 16.31 4.53
C CYS A 103 6.80 16.84 3.17
N ARG A 104 6.40 15.93 2.29
CA ARG A 104 5.71 16.28 1.04
C ARG A 104 4.33 16.82 1.37
N SER A 105 3.91 17.85 0.62
CA SER A 105 2.57 18.43 0.81
C SER A 105 1.46 17.40 0.59
N ARG A 106 0.43 17.49 1.42
CA ARG A 106 -0.82 16.73 1.31
C ARG A 106 -1.56 16.91 -0.03
N ASN A 107 -1.26 17.98 -0.76
CA ASN A 107 -1.81 18.24 -2.09
C ASN A 107 -1.00 17.56 -3.22
N SER A 108 0.15 16.97 -2.90
CA SER A 108 0.90 16.20 -3.87
C SER A 108 0.18 14.89 -4.19
N SER A 109 0.21 14.49 -5.45
CA SER A 109 -0.53 13.36 -6.01
C SER A 109 -0.60 12.15 -5.08
N ASN A 110 -1.77 11.70 -4.78
CA ASN A 110 -2.28 10.51 -4.11
C ASN A 110 -3.04 10.77 -2.80
N GLY A 111 -3.47 12.01 -2.55
CA GLY A 111 -4.44 12.33 -1.48
C GLY A 111 -3.94 11.90 -0.11
N GLU A 112 -2.71 12.23 0.17
CA GLU A 112 -2.04 11.76 1.35
C GLU A 112 -2.71 12.25 2.58
N PHE A 113 -3.11 11.28 3.34
CA PHE A 113 -3.65 11.44 4.66
C PHE A 113 -2.70 12.33 5.45
N ALA A 114 -3.24 13.35 6.02
CA ALA A 114 -2.49 14.24 6.86
C ALA A 114 -1.82 13.43 7.97
N ILE A 115 -0.55 13.12 7.78
CA ILE A 115 0.33 12.57 8.81
C ILE A 115 0.28 13.52 10.02
N PHE A 116 -0.06 14.78 9.75
CA PHE A 116 -0.14 15.87 10.72
C PHE A 116 -1.48 16.59 10.57
N GLY A 117 -2.43 16.29 11.46
CA GLY A 117 -3.63 17.09 11.65
C GLY A 117 -3.29 18.26 12.58
N GLU A 118 -3.59 19.50 12.18
CA GLU A 118 -3.49 20.69 13.04
C GLU A 118 -4.73 20.88 13.88
N GLU A 119 -5.88 20.42 13.38
CA GLU A 119 -7.17 20.47 14.04
C GLU A 119 -8.09 19.33 13.56
N PRO A 120 -9.12 18.94 14.30
CA PRO A 120 -10.07 17.93 13.88
C PRO A 120 -10.84 18.35 12.62
N THR A 121 -10.76 17.56 11.56
CA THR A 121 -11.41 17.83 10.28
C THR A 121 -12.74 17.09 10.10
N GLY A 122 -13.04 16.12 10.99
CA GLY A 122 -14.16 15.20 10.84
C GLY A 122 -13.82 13.95 10.00
N VAL A 123 -12.65 13.90 9.36
CA VAL A 123 -12.14 12.70 8.70
C VAL A 123 -11.47 11.80 9.73
N PRO A 124 -11.93 10.55 9.94
CA PRO A 124 -11.47 9.71 11.04
C PRO A 124 -9.94 9.54 11.13
N ILE A 125 -9.27 9.33 10.01
CA ILE A 125 -7.82 9.12 9.97
C ILE A 125 -7.04 10.40 10.31
N GLU A 126 -7.53 11.56 9.87
CA GLU A 126 -6.94 12.86 10.17
C GLU A 126 -7.14 13.23 11.63
N ASN A 127 -8.32 12.93 12.19
CA ASN A 127 -8.58 13.11 13.62
C ASN A 127 -7.68 12.23 14.47
N ALA A 128 -7.45 10.98 14.07
CA ALA A 128 -6.54 10.06 14.76
C ALA A 128 -5.08 10.56 14.70
N ALA A 129 -4.65 11.11 13.56
CA ALA A 129 -3.33 11.73 13.43
C ALA A 129 -3.18 12.97 14.33
N TYR A 130 -4.23 13.80 14.42
CA TYR A 130 -4.28 14.94 15.34
C TYR A 130 -4.18 14.47 16.81
N GLU A 131 -4.96 13.47 17.22
CA GLU A 131 -4.94 12.91 18.56
C GLU A 131 -3.54 12.38 18.94
N ARG A 132 -2.91 11.63 18.01
CA ARG A 132 -1.53 11.16 18.17
C ARG A 132 -0.57 12.33 18.36
N ASN A 133 -0.65 13.38 17.53
CA ASN A 133 0.22 14.54 17.62
C ASN A 133 0.06 15.28 18.97
N ALA A 134 -1.17 15.52 19.40
CA ALA A 134 -1.46 16.15 20.68
C ALA A 134 -0.90 15.34 21.86
N LYS A 135 -1.00 13.99 21.79
CA LYS A 135 -0.42 13.10 22.80
C LYS A 135 1.11 13.22 22.85
N ILE A 136 1.78 13.29 21.71
CA ILE A 136 3.23 13.46 21.61
C ILE A 136 3.67 14.83 22.16
N GLU A 137 2.97 15.90 21.80
CA GLU A 137 3.24 17.24 22.33
C GLU A 137 3.11 17.30 23.85
N ASP A 138 2.06 16.69 24.42
CA ASP A 138 1.87 16.62 25.87
C ASP A 138 2.93 15.76 26.56
N MET A 139 3.24 14.59 26.00
CA MET A 139 4.22 13.63 26.53
C MET A 139 5.61 14.28 26.68
N PHE A 140 6.08 14.97 25.65
CA PHE A 140 7.43 15.52 25.61
C PHE A 140 7.51 17.02 25.93
N GLY A 141 6.38 17.71 26.07
CA GLY A 141 6.36 19.16 26.27
C GLY A 141 6.96 19.92 25.08
N ILE A 142 6.76 19.45 23.87
CA ILE A 142 7.23 20.06 22.61
C ILE A 142 6.10 20.78 21.89
N LYS A 143 6.48 21.54 20.87
CA LYS A 143 5.59 22.03 19.82
C LYS A 143 5.94 21.35 18.51
N LEU A 144 5.02 20.55 17.97
CA LEU A 144 5.20 19.91 16.67
C LEU A 144 4.92 20.89 15.53
N THR A 145 5.90 21.09 14.66
CA THR A 145 5.81 21.96 13.49
C THR A 145 6.04 21.16 12.22
N VAL A 146 5.18 21.38 11.21
CA VAL A 146 5.25 20.68 9.93
C VAL A 146 5.64 21.65 8.83
N SER A 147 6.70 21.32 8.10
CA SER A 147 7.15 22.03 6.90
C SER A 147 6.76 21.22 5.66
N GLU A 148 5.67 21.61 5.00
CA GLU A 148 5.21 20.95 3.78
C GLU A 148 5.91 21.54 2.54
N ILE A 149 6.44 20.66 1.68
CA ILE A 149 7.00 21.04 0.39
C ILE A 149 6.15 20.49 -0.73
N GLU A 150 5.59 21.38 -1.55
CA GLU A 150 4.76 20.97 -2.68
C GLU A 150 5.63 20.34 -3.77
N THR A 151 5.35 19.06 -4.05
CA THR A 151 6.03 18.30 -5.09
C THR A 151 5.11 17.18 -5.57
N THR A 152 5.04 17.00 -6.88
CA THR A 152 4.14 16.01 -7.50
C THR A 152 4.86 14.75 -7.96
N ARG A 153 6.19 14.70 -7.85
CA ARG A 153 7.00 13.59 -8.36
C ARG A 153 8.39 13.57 -7.73
N SER A 154 9.06 12.43 -7.84
CA SER A 154 10.48 12.29 -7.52
C SER A 154 11.36 13.21 -8.37
N ASN A 155 12.54 13.57 -7.86
CA ASN A 155 13.47 14.57 -8.40
C ASN A 155 12.81 15.96 -8.55
N GLY A 156 11.84 16.28 -7.71
CA GLY A 156 11.14 17.57 -7.68
C GLY A 156 11.70 18.53 -6.63
N ALA A 157 10.84 19.45 -6.16
CA ALA A 157 11.23 20.46 -5.18
C ALA A 157 11.74 19.85 -3.86
N PHE A 158 11.16 18.74 -3.40
CA PHE A 158 11.61 18.08 -2.18
C PHE A 158 13.03 17.51 -2.33
N TYR A 159 13.31 16.80 -3.42
CA TYR A 159 14.65 16.30 -3.74
C TYR A 159 15.68 17.43 -3.75
N ASN A 160 15.39 18.51 -4.48
CA ASN A 160 16.30 19.66 -4.56
C ASN A 160 16.57 20.27 -3.18
N ARG A 161 15.53 20.39 -2.34
CA ARG A 161 15.67 20.89 -0.97
C ARG A 161 16.59 20.04 -0.11
N LEU A 162 16.53 18.71 -0.24
CA LEU A 162 17.43 17.79 0.46
C LEU A 162 18.89 17.97 0.01
N VAL A 163 19.13 18.07 -1.30
CA VAL A 163 20.48 18.26 -1.87
C VAL A 163 21.07 19.62 -1.45
N GLU A 164 20.28 20.70 -1.54
CA GLU A 164 20.69 22.04 -1.12
C GLU A 164 21.05 22.07 0.36
N ASN A 165 20.20 21.48 1.21
CA ASN A 165 20.39 21.40 2.65
C ASN A 165 21.68 20.64 3.01
N HIS A 166 21.85 19.44 2.44
CA HIS A 166 23.04 18.63 2.67
C HIS A 166 24.31 19.38 2.28
N SER A 167 24.31 20.04 1.10
CA SER A 167 25.46 20.82 0.61
C SER A 167 25.78 22.05 1.48
N ALA A 168 24.74 22.66 2.09
CA ALA A 168 24.92 23.82 2.98
C ALA A 168 25.34 23.42 4.40
N GLY A 169 25.05 22.19 4.82
CA GLY A 169 25.24 21.69 6.19
C GLY A 169 24.26 22.28 7.20
N ASP A 170 23.09 22.75 6.75
CA ASP A 170 22.12 23.44 7.62
C ASP A 170 21.22 22.45 8.36
N PHE A 171 20.93 22.72 9.63
CA PHE A 171 19.89 22.01 10.39
C PHE A 171 18.53 22.66 10.12
N ILE A 172 17.66 21.99 9.35
CA ILE A 172 16.36 22.54 8.92
C ILE A 172 15.16 21.75 9.42
N THR A 173 15.36 20.54 9.93
CA THR A 173 14.28 19.65 10.39
C THR A 173 14.84 18.55 11.27
N ASP A 174 14.09 18.13 12.28
CA ASP A 174 14.46 16.99 13.14
C ASP A 174 14.30 15.65 12.41
N ILE A 175 13.18 15.47 11.70
CA ILE A 175 12.95 14.31 10.81
C ILE A 175 12.42 14.78 9.47
N CYS A 176 12.64 13.99 8.43
CA CYS A 176 12.05 14.24 7.11
C CYS A 176 11.32 13.02 6.56
N ILE A 177 10.33 13.29 5.71
CA ILE A 177 9.46 12.28 5.08
C ILE A 177 9.51 12.46 3.56
N PRO A 178 10.60 12.02 2.90
CA PRO A 178 10.75 12.05 1.45
C PRO A 178 9.93 10.96 0.76
N GLY A 179 9.73 11.09 -0.55
CA GLY A 179 9.33 9.95 -1.38
C GLY A 179 10.42 8.89 -1.41
N ILE A 180 10.04 7.62 -1.40
CA ILE A 180 10.98 6.49 -1.30
C ILE A 180 12.03 6.47 -2.42
N ILE A 181 11.68 6.90 -3.64
CA ILE A 181 12.62 6.99 -4.75
C ILE A 181 13.69 8.06 -4.48
N ASP A 182 13.30 9.22 -3.97
CA ASP A 182 14.23 10.30 -3.64
C ASP A 182 15.16 9.87 -2.50
N ALA A 183 14.60 9.19 -1.48
CA ALA A 183 15.38 8.64 -0.38
C ALA A 183 16.40 7.60 -0.86
N ALA A 184 15.98 6.63 -1.68
CA ALA A 184 16.85 5.58 -2.20
C ALA A 184 18.00 6.17 -3.05
N VAL A 185 17.72 7.14 -3.93
CA VAL A 185 18.75 7.75 -4.78
C VAL A 185 19.75 8.56 -3.95
N LEU A 186 19.29 9.28 -2.91
CA LEU A 186 20.13 10.14 -2.08
C LEU A 186 20.82 9.40 -0.92
N SER A 187 20.40 8.18 -0.58
CA SER A 187 20.96 7.46 0.55
C SER A 187 22.46 7.18 0.41
N GLY A 188 22.92 6.87 -0.80
CA GLY A 188 24.35 6.68 -1.08
C GLY A 188 25.18 7.96 -1.13
N ASP A 189 24.54 9.14 -1.15
CA ASP A 189 25.21 10.44 -1.19
C ASP A 189 25.40 11.06 0.21
N GLY A 190 25.16 10.29 1.29
CA GLY A 190 25.37 10.72 2.67
C GLY A 190 24.35 11.74 3.20
N VAL A 191 23.22 11.89 2.52
CA VAL A 191 22.17 12.86 2.91
C VAL A 191 21.47 12.46 4.20
N PHE A 192 21.41 11.17 4.51
CA PHE A 192 20.69 10.62 5.66
C PHE A 192 21.61 9.93 6.65
N ARG A 193 21.25 9.96 7.92
CA ARG A 193 21.82 9.10 8.95
C ARG A 193 21.31 7.67 8.80
N ASP A 194 22.15 6.70 9.14
CA ASP A 194 21.69 5.32 9.31
C ASP A 194 20.78 5.24 10.55
N LEU A 195 19.52 4.87 10.36
CA LEU A 195 18.53 4.76 11.43
C LEU A 195 18.94 3.74 12.50
N ASN A 196 19.75 2.73 12.15
CA ASN A 196 20.33 1.80 13.14
C ASN A 196 21.28 2.51 14.12
N SER A 197 21.80 3.69 13.76
CA SER A 197 22.69 4.49 14.61
C SER A 197 21.99 5.64 15.34
N VAL A 198 20.72 5.89 15.03
CA VAL A 198 19.93 6.93 15.70
C VAL A 198 19.51 6.42 17.10
N PRO A 199 19.87 7.10 18.18
CA PRO A 199 19.55 6.65 19.53
C PRO A 199 18.03 6.43 19.71
N TYR A 200 17.67 5.36 20.42
CA TYR A 200 16.29 4.94 20.72
C TYR A 200 15.44 4.46 19.56
N VAL A 201 15.86 4.57 18.30
CA VAL A 201 15.18 3.93 17.17
C VAL A 201 15.43 2.42 17.23
N ASP A 202 14.38 1.63 17.29
CA ASP A 202 14.43 0.16 17.27
C ASP A 202 13.57 -0.38 16.13
N LEU A 203 14.21 -0.60 14.98
CA LEU A 203 13.55 -1.05 13.75
C LEU A 203 12.94 -2.45 13.87
N SER A 204 13.25 -3.22 14.93
CA SER A 204 12.66 -4.53 15.19
C SER A 204 11.26 -4.47 15.81
N GLN A 205 10.80 -3.28 16.22
CA GLN A 205 9.53 -3.10 16.88
C GLN A 205 8.35 -3.21 15.89
N PRO A 206 7.16 -3.66 16.35
CA PRO A 206 6.02 -3.98 15.49
C PRO A 206 5.35 -2.77 14.82
N TRP A 207 5.71 -1.56 15.15
CA TRP A 207 5.28 -0.35 14.45
C TRP A 207 6.17 0.04 13.27
N TRP A 208 7.26 -0.69 13.02
CA TRP A 208 8.06 -0.62 11.81
C TRP A 208 7.61 -1.72 10.85
N GLN A 209 7.47 -1.42 9.56
CA GLN A 209 7.05 -2.39 8.54
C GLN A 209 8.18 -3.36 8.22
N GLN A 210 8.20 -4.51 8.91
CA GLN A 210 9.33 -5.46 8.87
C GLN A 210 9.66 -5.90 7.45
N SER A 211 8.69 -6.46 6.71
CA SER A 211 8.93 -7.03 5.37
C SER A 211 9.42 -5.99 4.35
N ILE A 212 8.87 -4.77 4.39
CA ILE A 212 9.33 -3.69 3.52
C ILE A 212 10.74 -3.24 3.94
N ASN A 213 10.96 -2.96 5.22
CA ASN A 213 12.23 -2.45 5.71
C ASN A 213 13.37 -3.45 5.49
N GLU A 214 13.12 -4.76 5.65
CA GLU A 214 14.06 -5.81 5.25
C GLU A 214 14.37 -5.78 3.74
N SER A 215 13.35 -5.54 2.89
CA SER A 215 13.51 -5.53 1.44
C SER A 215 14.32 -4.33 0.90
N ILE A 216 14.42 -3.25 1.67
CA ILE A 216 15.10 -1.99 1.29
C ILE A 216 16.39 -1.70 2.09
N SER A 217 16.78 -2.58 3.02
CA SER A 217 18.04 -2.49 3.77
C SER A 217 19.21 -2.96 2.92
N LEU A 218 20.25 -2.15 2.76
CA LEU A 218 21.44 -2.49 1.99
C LEU A 218 22.68 -2.51 2.85
N LEU A 219 23.50 -3.54 2.74
CA LEU A 219 24.77 -3.75 3.48
C LEU A 219 24.60 -3.64 5.02
N GLY A 220 23.39 -3.88 5.53
CA GLY A 220 23.06 -3.72 6.94
C GLY A 220 22.71 -2.29 7.36
N HIS A 221 22.67 -1.33 6.43
CA HIS A 221 22.27 0.06 6.67
C HIS A 221 20.82 0.30 6.35
N GLN A 222 20.17 1.14 7.14
CA GLN A 222 18.79 1.56 6.98
C GLN A 222 18.69 3.09 6.98
N TYR A 223 18.96 3.74 5.86
CA TYR A 223 18.92 5.21 5.76
C TYR A 223 17.52 5.80 5.68
N PHE A 224 16.55 4.98 5.39
CA PHE A 224 15.12 5.32 5.33
C PHE A 224 14.27 4.09 5.63
N ALA A 225 13.12 4.28 6.27
CA ALA A 225 12.25 3.18 6.67
C ALA A 225 10.77 3.57 6.61
N ILE A 226 9.90 2.58 6.61
CA ILE A 226 8.44 2.76 6.72
C ILE A 226 7.98 2.31 8.11
N ASN A 227 7.11 3.11 8.72
CA ASN A 227 6.50 2.81 10.01
C ASN A 227 4.99 3.17 10.01
N ASP A 228 4.32 2.94 11.11
CA ASP A 228 2.87 3.15 11.24
C ASP A 228 2.42 4.64 11.27
N MET A 229 3.35 5.59 11.14
CA MET A 229 3.00 6.98 10.82
C MET A 229 2.56 7.14 9.36
N LEU A 230 2.93 6.20 8.48
CA LEU A 230 2.76 6.25 7.02
C LEU A 230 1.75 5.18 6.58
N PHE A 231 0.91 5.53 5.60
CA PHE A 231 -0.15 4.64 5.08
C PHE A 231 -0.13 4.48 3.56
N ASN A 232 0.73 5.20 2.85
CA ASN A 232 0.77 5.19 1.39
C ASN A 232 1.23 3.85 0.83
N ASP A 233 2.16 3.19 1.52
CA ASP A 233 2.58 1.83 1.23
C ASP A 233 1.37 0.88 1.18
N LYS A 234 0.57 0.87 2.25
CA LYS A 234 -0.61 0.01 2.39
C LYS A 234 -1.72 0.34 1.38
N ASN A 235 -1.94 1.64 1.11
CA ASN A 235 -2.92 2.08 0.12
C ASN A 235 -2.56 1.61 -1.29
N ASP A 236 -1.28 1.65 -1.64
CA ASP A 236 -0.78 1.31 -2.96
C ASP A 236 -0.40 -0.18 -3.10
N SER A 237 -0.75 -1.03 -2.12
CA SER A 237 -0.54 -2.48 -2.20
C SER A 237 -1.46 -3.12 -3.21
N TYR A 238 -0.87 -3.78 -4.20
CA TYR A 238 -1.60 -4.43 -5.27
C TYR A 238 -2.11 -5.81 -4.86
N VAL A 239 -3.39 -6.05 -5.12
CA VAL A 239 -4.12 -7.26 -4.72
C VAL A 239 -5.02 -7.77 -5.83
N LEU A 240 -5.58 -8.96 -5.66
CA LEU A 240 -6.66 -9.46 -6.50
C LEU A 240 -7.99 -9.35 -5.72
N PHE A 241 -8.86 -8.47 -6.21
CA PHE A 241 -10.28 -8.46 -5.80
C PHE A 241 -11.03 -9.50 -6.61
N PHE A 242 -12.06 -10.11 -6.04
CA PHE A 242 -12.93 -11.04 -6.75
C PHE A 242 -14.40 -10.81 -6.44
N ASN A 243 -15.26 -11.08 -7.42
CA ASN A 243 -16.70 -10.94 -7.32
C ASN A 243 -17.31 -12.19 -6.70
N LYS A 244 -17.68 -12.13 -5.40
CA LYS A 244 -18.25 -13.27 -4.67
C LYS A 244 -19.53 -13.80 -5.31
N SER A 245 -20.39 -12.91 -5.80
CA SER A 245 -21.66 -13.32 -6.42
C SER A 245 -21.45 -14.16 -7.69
N LEU A 246 -20.45 -13.81 -8.52
CA LEU A 246 -20.11 -14.63 -9.69
C LEU A 246 -19.55 -16.01 -9.29
N PHE A 247 -18.76 -16.06 -8.21
CA PHE A 247 -18.26 -17.34 -7.70
C PHE A 247 -19.41 -18.23 -7.21
N ASP A 248 -20.43 -17.66 -6.56
CA ASP A 248 -21.62 -18.36 -6.10
C ASP A 248 -22.48 -18.83 -7.30
N ASP A 249 -22.72 -17.97 -8.28
CA ASP A 249 -23.52 -18.27 -9.48
C ASP A 249 -22.88 -19.38 -10.33
N GLU A 250 -21.58 -19.31 -10.53
CA GLU A 250 -20.80 -20.31 -11.29
C GLU A 250 -20.42 -21.53 -10.44
N LYS A 251 -20.77 -21.56 -9.14
CA LYS A 251 -20.45 -22.63 -8.16
C LYS A 251 -18.96 -22.91 -8.06
N ILE A 252 -18.14 -21.86 -8.13
CA ILE A 252 -16.69 -21.89 -7.94
C ILE A 252 -16.40 -21.67 -6.44
N ALA A 253 -15.50 -22.46 -5.85
CA ALA A 253 -15.07 -22.23 -4.48
C ALA A 253 -14.29 -20.91 -4.37
N TYR A 254 -14.53 -20.13 -3.30
CA TYR A 254 -13.77 -18.92 -3.03
C TYR A 254 -12.27 -19.21 -2.90
N PRO A 255 -11.41 -18.31 -3.38
CA PRO A 255 -9.97 -18.56 -3.37
C PRO A 255 -9.35 -18.58 -1.97
N TYR A 256 -10.06 -18.18 -0.92
CA TYR A 256 -9.58 -18.16 0.46
C TYR A 256 -9.00 -19.49 0.93
N GLN A 257 -9.70 -20.62 0.62
CA GLN A 257 -9.24 -21.93 1.04
C GLN A 257 -7.90 -22.29 0.40
N TYR A 258 -7.67 -21.93 -0.86
CA TYR A 258 -6.38 -22.15 -1.51
C TYR A 258 -5.24 -21.35 -0.85
N VAL A 259 -5.55 -20.15 -0.32
CA VAL A 259 -4.57 -19.35 0.45
C VAL A 259 -4.25 -20.04 1.78
N TYR A 260 -5.26 -20.50 2.51
CA TYR A 260 -5.08 -21.24 3.78
C TYR A 260 -4.29 -22.54 3.60
N ASP A 261 -4.56 -23.27 2.54
CA ASP A 261 -3.91 -24.56 2.23
C ASP A 261 -2.55 -24.37 1.56
N ASN A 262 -2.08 -23.14 1.39
CA ASN A 262 -0.83 -22.79 0.70
C ASN A 262 -0.75 -23.23 -0.77
N THR A 263 -1.92 -23.48 -1.40
CA THR A 263 -2.06 -23.94 -2.80
C THR A 263 -2.52 -22.83 -3.76
N TRP A 264 -2.60 -21.57 -3.28
CA TRP A 264 -2.92 -20.42 -4.12
C TRP A 264 -1.73 -20.05 -5.00
N THR A 265 -1.63 -20.72 -6.15
CA THR A 265 -0.56 -20.56 -7.14
C THR A 265 -1.08 -19.90 -8.41
N PHE A 266 -0.18 -19.41 -9.28
CA PHE A 266 -0.56 -18.84 -10.57
C PHE A 266 -1.34 -19.85 -11.44
N ASP A 267 -0.96 -21.12 -11.43
CA ASP A 267 -1.67 -22.16 -12.17
C ASP A 267 -3.09 -22.37 -11.62
N ARG A 268 -3.26 -22.30 -10.31
CA ARG A 268 -4.60 -22.35 -9.69
C ARG A 268 -5.43 -21.13 -10.09
N PHE A 269 -4.88 -19.93 -9.99
CA PHE A 269 -5.54 -18.70 -10.42
C PHE A 269 -5.95 -18.78 -11.90
N TYR A 270 -5.01 -19.13 -12.79
CA TYR A 270 -5.27 -19.25 -14.22
C TYR A 270 -6.37 -20.28 -14.52
N SER A 271 -6.39 -21.42 -13.81
CA SER A 271 -7.42 -22.45 -13.97
C SER A 271 -8.83 -21.97 -13.63
N LEU A 272 -9.00 -20.97 -12.77
CA LEU A 272 -10.30 -20.40 -12.42
C LEU A 272 -10.84 -19.45 -13.49
N ILE A 273 -9.95 -18.80 -14.24
CA ILE A 273 -10.32 -17.69 -15.13
C ILE A 273 -10.31 -18.02 -16.62
N LYS A 274 -9.50 -18.99 -17.04
CA LYS A 274 -9.20 -19.25 -18.48
C LYS A 274 -10.42 -19.57 -19.34
N ASP A 275 -11.44 -20.20 -18.78
CA ASP A 275 -12.63 -20.67 -19.51
C ASP A 275 -13.89 -19.85 -19.16
N TYR A 276 -13.76 -18.78 -18.36
CA TYR A 276 -14.90 -17.99 -17.90
C TYR A 276 -15.32 -16.92 -18.90
N GLY A 277 -14.36 -16.19 -19.45
CA GLY A 277 -14.64 -15.01 -20.27
C GLY A 277 -15.32 -15.33 -21.60
N ARG A 278 -16.24 -14.46 -22.03
CA ARG A 278 -16.98 -14.58 -23.28
C ARG A 278 -17.59 -13.26 -23.72
N ASP A 279 -17.83 -13.13 -25.02
CA ASP A 279 -18.66 -12.09 -25.63
C ASP A 279 -20.14 -12.36 -25.24
N LEU A 280 -20.82 -11.35 -24.72
CA LEU A 280 -22.18 -11.50 -24.19
C LEU A 280 -23.27 -11.05 -25.17
N ASP A 281 -22.95 -10.18 -26.12
CA ASP A 281 -23.93 -9.62 -27.07
C ASP A 281 -23.53 -9.76 -28.55
N ALA A 282 -22.40 -10.39 -28.84
CA ALA A 282 -21.87 -10.70 -30.16
C ALA A 282 -21.50 -9.45 -31.00
N ASP A 283 -21.07 -8.38 -30.33
CA ASP A 283 -20.59 -7.15 -30.97
C ASP A 283 -19.06 -6.98 -30.93
N GLY A 284 -18.36 -7.89 -30.28
CA GLY A 284 -16.91 -7.94 -30.14
C GLY A 284 -16.44 -7.49 -28.75
N LYS A 285 -15.14 -7.60 -28.49
CA LYS A 285 -14.54 -7.38 -27.20
C LYS A 285 -14.65 -5.93 -26.71
N ASP A 286 -15.43 -5.70 -25.64
CA ASP A 286 -15.61 -4.39 -25.06
C ASP A 286 -15.79 -4.38 -23.52
N PHE A 287 -16.31 -3.27 -22.93
CA PHE A 287 -16.49 -3.13 -21.50
C PHE A 287 -17.67 -3.92 -20.92
N ASP A 288 -18.59 -4.37 -21.76
CA ASP A 288 -19.82 -5.02 -21.34
C ASP A 288 -19.74 -6.57 -21.39
N ASP A 289 -18.58 -7.10 -21.73
CA ASP A 289 -18.31 -8.53 -21.78
C ASP A 289 -17.90 -9.15 -20.47
N ALA A 290 -17.90 -10.49 -20.44
CA ALA A 290 -17.41 -11.26 -19.31
C ALA A 290 -15.91 -11.51 -19.41
N TYR A 291 -15.16 -11.24 -18.33
CA TYR A 291 -13.71 -11.44 -18.27
C TYR A 291 -13.29 -12.25 -17.05
N GLY A 292 -12.27 -13.08 -17.23
CA GLY A 292 -11.64 -13.78 -16.13
C GLY A 292 -10.92 -12.82 -15.19
N VAL A 293 -10.12 -11.89 -15.72
CA VAL A 293 -9.44 -10.87 -14.94
C VAL A 293 -9.34 -9.54 -15.67
N LEU A 294 -9.56 -8.48 -14.92
CA LEU A 294 -9.29 -7.09 -15.30
C LEU A 294 -7.94 -6.68 -14.71
N TYR A 295 -6.99 -6.22 -15.53
CA TYR A 295 -5.66 -5.88 -15.05
C TYR A 295 -5.04 -4.67 -15.77
N ASN A 296 -4.01 -4.10 -15.14
CA ASN A 296 -3.22 -2.99 -15.68
C ASN A 296 -1.72 -3.26 -15.52
N LEU A 297 -1.31 -3.82 -14.38
CA LEU A 297 0.10 -4.05 -14.07
C LEU A 297 0.38 -5.55 -14.07
N SER A 298 1.03 -6.05 -15.13
CA SER A 298 1.43 -7.45 -15.22
C SER A 298 2.66 -7.78 -14.35
N ASP A 299 3.45 -6.77 -13.93
CA ASP A 299 4.59 -6.92 -13.04
C ASP A 299 4.20 -7.45 -11.65
N THR A 300 2.97 -7.21 -11.19
CA THR A 300 2.43 -7.72 -9.93
C THR A 300 2.43 -9.25 -9.85
N TYR A 301 2.22 -9.95 -10.95
CA TYR A 301 2.30 -11.41 -11.00
C TYR A 301 3.72 -11.93 -10.81
N PHE A 302 4.72 -11.19 -11.30
CA PHE A 302 6.14 -11.55 -11.09
C PHE A 302 6.52 -11.35 -9.62
N VAL A 303 6.14 -10.24 -9.02
CA VAL A 303 6.36 -10.01 -7.57
C VAL A 303 5.69 -11.10 -6.75
N GLY A 304 4.41 -11.43 -7.01
CA GLY A 304 3.69 -12.52 -6.35
C GLY A 304 4.41 -13.87 -6.47
N ALA A 305 5.06 -14.11 -7.61
CA ALA A 305 5.92 -15.28 -7.84
C ALA A 305 7.32 -15.16 -7.22
N GLY A 306 7.60 -14.14 -6.41
CA GLY A 306 8.93 -13.93 -5.79
C GLY A 306 10.01 -13.49 -6.76
N ILE A 307 9.65 -12.85 -7.88
CA ILE A 307 10.56 -12.36 -8.90
C ILE A 307 10.59 -10.83 -8.82
N MET A 308 11.74 -10.28 -8.39
CA MET A 308 12.02 -8.85 -8.27
C MET A 308 13.06 -8.44 -9.30
N GLY A 309 13.08 -7.17 -9.74
CA GLY A 309 14.14 -6.63 -10.60
C GLY A 309 15.49 -6.59 -9.89
N ALA A 310 15.47 -6.36 -8.57
CA ALA A 310 16.59 -6.62 -7.67
C ALA A 310 16.07 -6.88 -6.26
N SER A 311 16.76 -7.73 -5.51
CA SER A 311 16.46 -8.07 -4.12
C SER A 311 17.71 -7.96 -3.24
N VAL A 312 17.57 -8.07 -1.92
CA VAL A 312 18.69 -8.15 -0.98
C VAL A 312 19.05 -9.62 -0.74
N ASP A 313 20.31 -9.98 -0.88
CA ASP A 313 20.80 -11.26 -0.40
C ASP A 313 20.87 -11.25 1.13
N SER A 314 20.10 -12.11 1.77
CA SER A 314 19.93 -12.11 3.23
C SER A 314 21.21 -12.45 4.02
N LYS A 315 22.24 -13.02 3.36
CA LYS A 315 23.50 -13.38 4.02
C LYS A 315 24.54 -12.28 3.94
N THR A 316 24.54 -11.56 2.83
CA THR A 316 25.57 -10.55 2.54
C THR A 316 25.05 -9.12 2.67
N GLY A 317 23.74 -8.92 2.70
CA GLY A 317 23.11 -7.59 2.62
C GLY A 317 23.29 -6.88 1.27
N LEU A 318 23.89 -7.57 0.29
CA LEU A 318 24.17 -6.99 -1.02
C LEU A 318 22.93 -7.04 -1.93
N PRO A 319 22.72 -6.03 -2.77
CA PRO A 319 21.71 -6.08 -3.79
C PRO A 319 22.10 -7.08 -4.89
N VAL A 320 21.17 -7.97 -5.22
CA VAL A 320 21.28 -8.98 -6.27
C VAL A 320 20.33 -8.64 -7.41
N PRO A 321 20.84 -8.40 -8.63
CA PRO A 321 19.98 -8.15 -9.80
C PRO A 321 19.21 -9.41 -10.19
N LEU A 322 18.06 -9.21 -10.84
CA LEU A 322 17.32 -10.30 -11.48
C LEU A 322 18.20 -11.03 -12.50
N GLU A 323 18.30 -12.35 -12.36
CA GLU A 323 18.99 -13.20 -13.31
C GLU A 323 18.00 -13.94 -14.22
N MET A 324 18.44 -14.27 -15.45
CA MET A 324 17.66 -15.07 -16.37
C MET A 324 17.62 -16.52 -15.90
N THR A 325 16.62 -16.84 -15.11
CA THR A 325 16.40 -18.18 -14.56
C THR A 325 15.27 -18.90 -15.28
N GLU A 326 15.18 -20.22 -15.14
CA GLU A 326 14.05 -21.01 -15.60
C GLU A 326 12.73 -20.52 -14.98
N ARG A 327 12.73 -20.13 -13.70
CA ARG A 327 11.57 -19.56 -13.00
C ARG A 327 11.09 -18.27 -13.69
N LEU A 328 11.99 -17.36 -14.04
CA LEU A 328 11.65 -16.13 -14.76
C LEU A 328 11.07 -16.45 -16.15
N ALA A 329 11.73 -17.33 -16.92
CA ALA A 329 11.26 -17.69 -18.24
C ALA A 329 9.89 -18.37 -18.20
N ASN A 330 9.68 -19.29 -17.28
CA ASN A 330 8.39 -19.97 -17.09
C ASN A 330 7.29 -18.99 -16.64
N MET A 331 7.59 -18.09 -15.69
CA MET A 331 6.61 -17.10 -15.25
C MET A 331 6.25 -16.12 -16.37
N TYR A 332 7.25 -15.71 -17.17
CA TYR A 332 7.02 -14.88 -18.35
C TYR A 332 6.05 -15.57 -19.34
N GLY A 333 6.28 -16.84 -19.66
CA GLY A 333 5.38 -17.64 -20.49
C GLY A 333 3.97 -17.75 -19.91
N LYS A 334 3.84 -17.98 -18.60
CA LYS A 334 2.53 -18.04 -17.93
C LYS A 334 1.76 -16.72 -18.00
N VAL A 335 2.43 -15.58 -17.78
CA VAL A 335 1.78 -14.26 -17.90
C VAL A 335 1.49 -13.92 -19.37
N TYR A 336 2.35 -14.33 -20.29
CA TYR A 336 2.08 -14.20 -21.72
C TYR A 336 0.80 -14.97 -22.12
N SER A 337 0.67 -16.23 -21.67
CA SER A 337 -0.53 -17.03 -21.88
C SER A 337 -1.78 -16.39 -21.26
N LEU A 338 -1.68 -15.82 -20.07
CA LEU A 338 -2.79 -15.07 -19.44
C LEU A 338 -3.30 -13.95 -20.36
N ILE A 339 -2.39 -13.26 -21.05
CA ILE A 339 -2.71 -12.08 -21.88
C ILE A 339 -3.21 -12.46 -23.27
N TYR A 340 -2.70 -13.57 -23.84
CA TYR A 340 -2.83 -13.85 -25.27
C TYR A 340 -3.53 -15.16 -25.63
N ASP A 341 -3.60 -16.19 -24.74
CA ASP A 341 -4.13 -17.50 -25.12
C ASP A 341 -5.67 -17.53 -25.19
N GLY A 342 -6.36 -16.61 -24.51
CA GLY A 342 -7.81 -16.51 -24.57
C GLY A 342 -8.27 -15.07 -24.77
N GLU A 343 -9.16 -14.85 -25.73
CA GLU A 343 -9.62 -13.51 -26.09
C GLU A 343 -10.26 -12.76 -24.92
N TYR A 344 -11.01 -13.47 -24.06
CA TYR A 344 -11.74 -12.92 -22.91
C TYR A 344 -11.16 -13.36 -21.56
N THR A 345 -10.02 -14.05 -21.54
CA THR A 345 -9.37 -14.45 -20.28
C THR A 345 -8.93 -13.23 -19.47
N ALA A 346 -8.34 -12.25 -20.13
CA ALA A 346 -7.84 -11.04 -19.50
C ALA A 346 -8.22 -9.78 -20.28
N PHE A 347 -8.58 -8.73 -19.55
CA PHE A 347 -8.85 -7.42 -20.10
C PHE A 347 -7.79 -6.42 -19.62
N ASP A 348 -6.96 -5.93 -20.54
CA ASP A 348 -5.89 -4.97 -20.25
C ASP A 348 -6.39 -3.55 -20.45
N ILE A 349 -6.66 -2.86 -19.37
CA ILE A 349 -7.13 -1.47 -19.39
C ILE A 349 -6.10 -0.52 -19.99
N SER A 350 -4.81 -0.82 -19.86
CA SER A 350 -3.75 0.07 -20.36
C SER A 350 -3.70 0.15 -21.90
N LYS A 351 -4.28 -0.84 -22.58
CA LYS A 351 -4.31 -0.93 -24.06
C LYS A 351 -5.53 -0.28 -24.70
N GLN A 352 -6.51 0.15 -23.94
CA GLN A 352 -7.75 0.69 -24.47
C GLN A 352 -7.62 2.18 -24.76
N ASP A 353 -7.99 2.59 -25.98
CA ASP A 353 -8.05 4.01 -26.36
C ASP A 353 -9.19 4.78 -25.64
N ALA A 354 -10.13 4.04 -25.04
CA ALA A 354 -11.27 4.60 -24.31
C ALA A 354 -11.05 4.49 -22.80
N VAL A 355 -10.43 5.50 -22.23
CA VAL A 355 -10.37 5.67 -20.76
C VAL A 355 -11.61 6.44 -20.31
N VAL A 356 -12.46 5.80 -19.50
CA VAL A 356 -13.69 6.42 -18.99
C VAL A 356 -13.36 7.72 -18.24
N ASN A 357 -13.89 8.84 -18.72
CA ASN A 357 -13.66 10.19 -18.18
C ASN A 357 -12.17 10.55 -17.97
N GLY A 358 -11.27 10.02 -18.83
CA GLY A 358 -9.83 10.32 -18.77
C GLY A 358 -9.09 9.71 -17.58
N SER A 359 -9.68 8.73 -16.89
CA SER A 359 -9.10 8.10 -15.70
C SER A 359 -9.14 6.56 -15.78
N ALA A 360 -7.98 5.92 -15.65
CA ALA A 360 -7.88 4.47 -15.54
C ALA A 360 -8.69 3.93 -14.36
N LEU A 361 -8.69 4.63 -13.21
CA LEU A 361 -9.47 4.26 -12.04
C LEU A 361 -10.97 4.22 -12.35
N ASN A 362 -11.50 5.21 -13.08
CA ASN A 362 -12.90 5.21 -13.48
C ASN A 362 -13.23 4.07 -14.46
N THR A 363 -12.28 3.70 -15.32
CA THR A 363 -12.45 2.54 -16.22
C THR A 363 -12.52 1.24 -15.42
N TYR A 364 -11.60 1.02 -14.46
CA TYR A 364 -11.65 -0.11 -13.54
C TYR A 364 -12.99 -0.19 -12.81
N ARG A 365 -13.38 0.93 -12.21
CA ARG A 365 -14.65 1.04 -11.49
C ARG A 365 -15.84 0.68 -12.37
N THR A 366 -15.93 1.24 -13.59
CA THR A 366 -17.03 1.01 -14.51
C THR A 366 -17.08 -0.46 -14.94
N VAL A 367 -15.98 -1.02 -15.42
CA VAL A 367 -15.95 -2.40 -15.94
C VAL A 367 -16.19 -3.43 -14.82
N PHE A 368 -15.58 -3.26 -13.66
CA PHE A 368 -15.77 -4.20 -12.56
C PHE A 368 -17.18 -4.10 -11.95
N SER A 369 -17.75 -2.87 -11.84
CA SER A 369 -19.09 -2.67 -11.28
C SER A 369 -20.22 -3.24 -12.16
N ASN A 370 -19.96 -3.52 -13.44
CA ASN A 370 -20.89 -4.23 -14.30
C ASN A 370 -21.16 -5.67 -13.82
N GLY A 371 -20.35 -6.18 -12.88
CA GLY A 371 -20.58 -7.50 -12.25
C GLY A 371 -20.29 -8.70 -13.14
N LYS A 372 -19.53 -8.52 -14.24
CA LYS A 372 -19.25 -9.54 -15.24
C LYS A 372 -17.80 -10.04 -15.24
N VAL A 373 -16.99 -9.55 -14.31
CA VAL A 373 -15.56 -9.87 -14.19
C VAL A 373 -15.29 -10.66 -12.92
N LEU A 374 -14.60 -11.82 -13.03
CA LEU A 374 -14.31 -12.66 -11.86
C LEU A 374 -13.29 -12.01 -10.93
N PHE A 375 -12.16 -11.53 -11.47
CA PHE A 375 -11.08 -10.92 -10.69
C PHE A 375 -10.70 -9.55 -11.23
N MET A 376 -10.26 -8.68 -10.32
CA MET A 376 -9.67 -7.38 -10.66
C MET A 376 -8.32 -7.22 -9.95
N ASN A 377 -7.27 -6.95 -10.73
CA ASN A 377 -5.95 -6.58 -10.22
C ASN A 377 -5.89 -5.07 -10.00
N TYR A 378 -5.91 -4.62 -8.76
CA TYR A 378 -5.73 -3.21 -8.42
C TYR A 378 -5.19 -3.02 -7.00
N CYS A 379 -4.89 -1.76 -6.60
CA CYS A 379 -4.40 -1.47 -5.25
C CYS A 379 -5.53 -1.37 -4.22
N LEU A 380 -5.19 -1.56 -2.93
CA LEU A 380 -6.14 -1.51 -1.81
C LEU A 380 -6.89 -0.18 -1.70
N TYR A 381 -6.28 0.94 -2.13
CA TYR A 381 -6.92 2.25 -2.17
C TYR A 381 -8.22 2.24 -2.99
N ALA A 382 -8.24 1.53 -4.12
CA ALA A 382 -9.43 1.42 -4.95
C ALA A 382 -10.60 0.77 -4.22
N TYR A 383 -10.32 -0.20 -3.35
CA TYR A 383 -11.35 -0.85 -2.54
C TYR A 383 -12.13 0.17 -1.69
N ALA A 384 -11.42 1.08 -1.03
CA ALA A 384 -12.05 2.12 -0.23
C ALA A 384 -12.87 3.11 -1.06
N MET A 385 -12.52 3.30 -2.34
CA MET A 385 -13.16 4.31 -3.20
C MET A 385 -14.44 3.83 -3.89
N PHE A 386 -14.50 2.58 -4.33
CA PHE A 386 -15.59 2.14 -5.19
C PHE A 386 -16.36 0.91 -4.72
N VAL A 387 -15.89 0.22 -3.68
CA VAL A 387 -16.58 -0.98 -3.19
C VAL A 387 -18.03 -0.71 -2.75
N ASN A 388 -18.29 0.48 -2.22
CA ASN A 388 -19.65 0.88 -1.82
C ASN A 388 -20.60 1.10 -3.00
N ASP A 389 -20.08 1.24 -4.21
CA ASP A 389 -20.87 1.41 -5.43
C ASP A 389 -21.19 0.06 -6.10
N MET A 390 -20.59 -1.04 -5.63
CA MET A 390 -20.85 -2.38 -6.16
C MET A 390 -22.20 -2.90 -5.70
N SER A 391 -22.92 -3.55 -6.61
CA SER A 391 -24.19 -4.25 -6.31
C SER A 391 -23.99 -5.66 -5.77
N PHE A 392 -22.75 -6.15 -5.71
CA PHE A 392 -22.32 -7.48 -5.31
C PHE A 392 -21.24 -7.42 -4.24
N ASP A 393 -21.04 -8.52 -3.54
CA ASP A 393 -19.99 -8.64 -2.52
C ASP A 393 -18.63 -8.92 -3.16
N VAL A 394 -17.60 -8.22 -2.67
CA VAL A 394 -16.23 -8.31 -3.17
C VAL A 394 -15.34 -8.96 -2.11
N GLY A 395 -14.57 -9.96 -2.52
CA GLY A 395 -13.49 -10.52 -1.70
C GLY A 395 -12.14 -10.01 -2.15
N VAL A 396 -11.12 -10.24 -1.32
CA VAL A 396 -9.72 -9.88 -1.60
C VAL A 396 -8.79 -11.03 -1.28
N VAL A 397 -7.81 -11.27 -2.13
CA VAL A 397 -6.74 -12.26 -1.89
C VAL A 397 -5.40 -11.71 -2.35
N PRO A 398 -4.27 -12.22 -1.80
CA PRO A 398 -2.94 -11.87 -2.28
C PRO A 398 -2.75 -12.32 -3.73
N PHE A 399 -1.73 -11.76 -4.41
CA PHE A 399 -1.29 -12.34 -5.68
C PHE A 399 -0.84 -13.78 -5.50
N PRO A 400 -1.10 -14.64 -6.50
CA PRO A 400 -0.76 -16.06 -6.41
C PRO A 400 0.76 -16.25 -6.39
N LYS A 401 1.19 -17.28 -5.68
CA LYS A 401 2.58 -17.75 -5.67
C LYS A 401 2.94 -18.39 -7.02
N TYR A 402 4.26 -18.55 -7.27
CA TYR A 402 4.74 -19.29 -8.44
C TYR A 402 4.29 -20.75 -8.42
N ASP A 403 4.53 -21.43 -7.29
CA ASP A 403 4.17 -22.82 -7.02
C ASP A 403 3.94 -23.06 -5.52
N GLU A 404 3.60 -24.30 -5.15
CA GLU A 404 3.34 -24.69 -3.75
C GLU A 404 4.62 -24.76 -2.88
N HIS A 405 5.81 -24.78 -3.50
CA HIS A 405 7.11 -24.78 -2.78
C HIS A 405 7.52 -23.38 -2.35
N GLN A 406 6.92 -22.34 -2.91
CA GLN A 406 7.13 -20.98 -2.43
C GLN A 406 6.46 -20.81 -1.06
N GLU A 407 7.27 -20.58 -0.02
CA GLU A 407 6.78 -20.47 1.35
C GLU A 407 5.95 -19.20 1.57
N ASN A 408 6.47 -18.05 1.16
CA ASN A 408 5.90 -16.74 1.43
C ASN A 408 5.08 -16.20 0.26
N TYR A 409 4.02 -15.45 0.58
CA TYR A 409 3.41 -14.51 -0.35
C TYR A 409 4.28 -13.27 -0.46
N TYR A 410 4.28 -12.64 -1.62
CA TYR A 410 4.92 -11.34 -1.87
C TYR A 410 3.90 -10.41 -2.52
N ILE A 411 3.71 -9.25 -1.92
CA ILE A 411 2.77 -8.25 -2.38
C ILE A 411 3.55 -7.03 -2.82
N ARG A 412 3.33 -6.61 -4.06
CA ARG A 412 3.94 -5.40 -4.58
C ARG A 412 3.35 -4.19 -3.87
N ALA A 413 4.10 -3.58 -2.96
CA ALA A 413 3.78 -2.26 -2.45
C ALA A 413 4.04 -1.19 -3.53
N GLY A 414 3.20 -0.17 -3.57
CA GLY A 414 3.37 0.94 -4.49
C GLY A 414 4.57 1.80 -4.12
N TYR A 415 5.54 1.95 -5.01
CA TYR A 415 6.72 2.77 -4.76
C TYR A 415 6.62 4.21 -5.26
N LEU A 416 5.70 4.49 -6.20
CA LEU A 416 5.58 5.83 -6.79
C LEU A 416 4.95 6.85 -5.81
N GLY A 417 4.01 6.40 -5.00
CA GLY A 417 3.33 7.20 -3.98
C GLY A 417 3.91 7.06 -2.57
N SER A 418 4.68 6.00 -2.31
CA SER A 418 5.17 5.72 -0.97
C SER A 418 6.18 6.75 -0.48
N THR A 419 6.03 7.14 0.77
CA THR A 419 6.95 7.98 1.53
C THR A 419 7.63 7.17 2.61
N VAL A 420 8.77 7.64 3.08
CA VAL A 420 9.59 6.99 4.11
C VAL A 420 10.01 7.99 5.17
N VAL A 421 10.33 7.54 6.36
CA VAL A 421 10.97 8.38 7.39
C VAL A 421 12.47 8.29 7.27
N SER A 422 13.13 9.42 7.48
CA SER A 422 14.59 9.55 7.52
C SER A 422 15.02 10.65 8.49
N VAL A 423 16.25 10.56 8.98
CA VAL A 423 16.92 11.62 9.74
C VAL A 423 18.06 12.15 8.87
N LEU A 424 18.13 13.48 8.66
CA LEU A 424 19.18 14.07 7.84
C LEU A 424 20.56 13.98 8.52
N SER A 425 21.60 13.81 7.73
CA SER A 425 23.00 13.84 8.24
C SER A 425 23.38 15.20 8.84
N THR A 426 22.67 16.26 8.47
CA THR A 426 22.84 17.62 9.00
C THR A 426 22.19 17.87 10.35
N VAL A 427 21.42 16.94 10.89
CA VAL A 427 20.89 17.02 12.27
C VAL A 427 22.07 16.92 13.23
N PRO A 428 22.28 17.89 14.15
CA PRO A 428 23.36 17.83 15.13
C PRO A 428 23.27 16.61 16.05
N ASP A 429 24.39 16.11 16.57
CA ASP A 429 24.42 14.89 17.37
C ASP A 429 23.59 15.02 18.67
N ASP A 430 23.56 16.18 19.31
CA ASP A 430 22.71 16.48 20.47
C ASP A 430 21.22 16.49 20.15
N SER A 431 20.85 16.85 18.93
CA SER A 431 19.45 16.84 18.43
C SER A 431 19.06 15.48 17.87
N THR A 432 20.01 14.62 17.51
CA THR A 432 19.74 13.29 16.96
C THR A 432 19.09 12.36 18.01
N GLU A 433 19.51 12.47 19.29
CA GLU A 433 18.87 11.71 20.37
C GLU A 433 17.40 12.11 20.53
N ARG A 434 17.10 13.40 20.55
CA ARG A 434 15.72 13.92 20.59
C ARG A 434 14.90 13.44 19.39
N ALA A 435 15.49 13.51 18.20
CA ALA A 435 14.85 13.05 16.97
C ALA A 435 14.47 11.56 17.06
N GLY A 436 15.37 10.71 17.57
CA GLY A 436 15.11 9.28 17.75
C GLY A 436 14.03 8.99 18.78
N ILE A 437 14.07 9.63 19.95
CA ILE A 437 13.05 9.47 21.02
C ILE A 437 11.66 9.81 20.48
N ILE A 438 11.52 10.96 19.83
CA ILE A 438 10.20 11.44 19.37
C ILE A 438 9.73 10.60 18.17
N LEU A 439 10.60 10.26 17.22
CA LEU A 439 10.27 9.41 16.08
C LEU A 439 9.75 8.04 16.53
N GLU A 440 10.44 7.40 17.49
CA GLU A 440 10.05 6.09 18.00
C GLU A 440 8.71 6.15 18.74
N ALA A 441 8.50 7.19 19.57
CA ALA A 441 7.22 7.42 20.24
C ALA A 441 6.09 7.68 19.24
N MET A 442 6.31 8.52 18.22
CA MET A 442 5.32 8.80 17.18
C MET A 442 4.92 7.53 16.42
N ALA A 443 5.87 6.65 16.12
CA ALA A 443 5.62 5.39 15.45
C ALA A 443 4.79 4.44 16.32
N ALA A 444 5.16 4.26 17.59
CA ALA A 444 4.42 3.44 18.56
C ALA A 444 2.99 3.96 18.80
N GLU A 445 2.83 5.27 18.99
CA GLU A 445 1.50 5.87 19.17
C GLU A 445 0.66 5.88 17.91
N SER A 446 1.27 5.89 16.72
CA SER A 446 0.55 5.65 15.48
C SER A 446 0.00 4.24 15.42
N LYS A 447 0.75 3.24 15.89
CA LYS A 447 0.27 1.85 16.03
C LYS A 447 -0.93 1.75 16.95
N ASN A 448 -0.95 2.53 18.04
CA ASN A 448 -2.05 2.53 19.02
C ASN A 448 -3.29 3.27 18.51
N ILE A 449 -3.11 4.44 17.90
CA ILE A 449 -4.20 5.40 17.65
C ILE A 449 -4.63 5.39 16.16
N VAL A 450 -3.68 5.48 15.23
CA VAL A 450 -3.98 5.73 13.82
C VAL A 450 -4.20 4.42 13.05
N THR A 451 -3.36 3.42 13.29
CA THR A 451 -3.44 2.11 12.62
C THR A 451 -4.81 1.43 12.81
N PRO A 452 -5.42 1.39 14.01
CA PRO A 452 -6.75 0.80 14.17
C PRO A 452 -7.83 1.53 13.38
N VAL A 453 -7.74 2.85 13.25
CA VAL A 453 -8.69 3.65 12.45
C VAL A 453 -8.52 3.36 10.97
N TYR A 454 -7.29 3.22 10.50
CA TYR A 454 -7.00 2.83 9.13
C TYR A 454 -7.57 1.44 8.80
N TYR A 455 -7.29 0.43 9.64
CA TYR A 455 -7.84 -0.92 9.48
C TYR A 455 -9.36 -0.92 9.54
N ASN A 456 -9.97 -0.19 10.49
CA ASN A 456 -11.42 -0.04 10.54
C ASN A 456 -11.97 0.56 9.25
N LYS A 457 -11.32 1.55 8.66
CA LYS A 457 -11.73 2.12 7.35
C LYS A 457 -11.69 1.07 6.25
N LEU A 458 -10.69 0.19 6.21
CA LEU A 458 -10.62 -0.91 5.25
C LEU A 458 -11.69 -1.98 5.52
N LEU A 459 -11.95 -2.29 6.81
CA LEU A 459 -12.80 -3.40 7.24
C LEU A 459 -14.27 -3.03 7.44
N THR A 460 -14.61 -1.74 7.67
CA THR A 460 -16.01 -1.28 7.80
C THR A 460 -16.70 -1.07 6.47
N ASN A 461 -15.99 -1.10 5.37
CA ASN A 461 -16.61 -1.24 4.08
C ASN A 461 -17.40 -2.57 4.06
N ARG A 462 -18.62 -2.50 3.55
CA ARG A 462 -19.68 -3.53 3.57
C ARG A 462 -19.22 -4.98 3.32
N TYR A 463 -18.03 -5.19 2.81
CA TYR A 463 -17.59 -6.43 2.17
C TYR A 463 -16.32 -7.07 2.79
N ALA A 464 -15.65 -6.41 3.72
CA ALA A 464 -14.51 -6.97 4.47
C ALA A 464 -14.88 -7.33 5.92
N GLN A 465 -16.17 -7.56 6.20
CA GLN A 465 -16.66 -7.85 7.55
C GLN A 465 -16.48 -9.32 7.95
N ASP A 466 -16.29 -10.22 6.98
CA ASP A 466 -16.02 -11.62 7.27
C ASP A 466 -14.56 -11.84 7.71
N ASP A 467 -14.35 -12.88 8.50
CA ASP A 467 -13.06 -13.20 9.09
C ASP A 467 -12.01 -13.60 8.04
N ASP A 468 -12.46 -14.15 6.89
CA ASP A 468 -11.57 -14.52 5.79
C ASP A 468 -10.98 -13.27 5.13
N SER A 469 -11.81 -12.26 4.84
CA SER A 469 -11.34 -10.98 4.29
C SER A 469 -10.37 -10.26 5.23
N LYS A 470 -10.63 -10.27 6.54
CA LYS A 470 -9.71 -9.70 7.55
C LYS A 470 -8.35 -10.39 7.54
N TYR A 471 -8.36 -11.73 7.54
CA TYR A 471 -7.13 -12.52 7.47
C TYR A 471 -6.34 -12.22 6.19
N MET A 472 -7.02 -12.12 5.04
CA MET A 472 -6.37 -11.82 3.76
C MET A 472 -5.74 -10.42 3.74
N ILE A 473 -6.42 -9.41 4.27
CA ILE A 473 -5.87 -8.04 4.37
C ILE A 473 -4.64 -8.02 5.27
N ASP A 474 -4.69 -8.70 6.42
CA ASP A 474 -3.54 -8.81 7.32
C ASP A 474 -2.37 -9.55 6.65
N LEU A 475 -2.64 -10.66 5.96
CA LEU A 475 -1.64 -11.38 5.18
C LEU A 475 -1.02 -10.50 4.10
N ILE A 476 -1.84 -9.75 3.37
CA ILE A 476 -1.40 -8.84 2.32
C ILE A 476 -0.42 -7.80 2.88
N ILE A 477 -0.81 -7.09 3.94
CA ILE A 477 0.00 -6.01 4.52
C ILE A 477 1.35 -6.53 5.06
N ARG A 478 1.36 -7.67 5.74
CA ARG A 478 2.62 -8.25 6.25
C ARG A 478 3.49 -8.93 5.18
N SER A 479 2.97 -9.08 3.96
CA SER A 479 3.69 -9.67 2.81
C SER A 479 4.15 -8.61 1.80
N GLU A 480 4.00 -7.33 2.12
CA GLU A 480 4.43 -6.22 1.27
C GLU A 480 5.94 -6.22 1.09
N VAL A 481 6.38 -6.01 -0.15
CA VAL A 481 7.79 -5.86 -0.51
C VAL A 481 7.96 -4.75 -1.54
N ILE A 482 9.14 -4.16 -1.55
CA ILE A 482 9.54 -3.15 -2.53
C ILE A 482 10.69 -3.69 -3.35
N ASP A 483 10.58 -3.55 -4.66
CA ASP A 483 11.64 -3.90 -5.60
C ASP A 483 12.73 -2.82 -5.60
N LEU A 484 13.94 -3.19 -5.20
CA LEU A 484 15.09 -2.28 -5.16
C LEU A 484 15.41 -1.65 -6.51
N ASP A 485 15.31 -2.41 -7.61
CA ASP A 485 15.58 -1.89 -8.95
C ASP A 485 14.67 -0.71 -9.30
N GLN A 486 13.42 -0.72 -8.83
CA GLN A 486 12.46 0.35 -9.07
C GLN A 486 12.76 1.62 -8.28
N ILE A 487 13.14 1.51 -7.00
CA ILE A 487 13.41 2.68 -6.16
C ILE A 487 14.80 3.29 -6.42
N PHE A 488 15.82 2.48 -6.66
CA PHE A 488 17.17 2.94 -7.03
C PHE A 488 17.33 3.25 -8.53
N ARG A 489 16.34 2.89 -9.35
CA ARG A 489 16.33 3.14 -10.82
C ARG A 489 17.54 2.54 -11.56
N TRP A 490 17.96 1.33 -11.16
CA TRP A 490 19.08 0.68 -11.81
C TRP A 490 18.74 0.24 -13.24
N GLY A 491 17.56 -0.36 -13.47
CA GLY A 491 17.10 -0.82 -14.77
C GLY A 491 15.61 -0.69 -15.02
N ASN A 492 14.80 -0.65 -13.95
CA ASN A 492 13.34 -0.80 -13.99
C ASN A 492 12.92 -2.06 -14.75
N VAL A 493 13.55 -3.19 -14.43
CA VAL A 493 13.44 -4.46 -15.16
C VAL A 493 12.01 -4.96 -15.21
N LEU A 494 11.25 -4.92 -14.09
CA LEU A 494 9.85 -5.35 -14.08
C LEU A 494 8.97 -4.48 -14.97
N THR A 495 9.22 -3.16 -15.02
CA THR A 495 8.54 -2.26 -15.94
C THR A 495 8.88 -2.59 -17.40
N ALA A 496 10.10 -3.00 -17.67
CA ALA A 496 10.50 -3.42 -19.02
C ALA A 496 9.88 -4.77 -19.41
N ILE A 497 9.80 -5.73 -18.50
CA ILE A 497 9.09 -7.00 -18.66
C ILE A 497 7.63 -6.71 -19.05
N GLN A 498 6.95 -5.83 -18.34
CA GLN A 498 5.59 -5.43 -18.66
C GLN A 498 5.48 -4.84 -20.09
N LYS A 499 6.41 -3.96 -20.47
CA LYS A 499 6.41 -3.38 -21.82
C LYS A 499 6.64 -4.42 -22.92
N GLU A 500 7.53 -5.37 -22.72
CA GLU A 500 7.75 -6.45 -23.68
C GLU A 500 6.52 -7.37 -23.80
N LEU A 501 5.87 -7.72 -22.69
CA LEU A 501 4.59 -8.43 -22.71
C LEU A 501 3.52 -7.65 -23.49
N HIS A 502 3.38 -6.35 -23.25
CA HIS A 502 2.38 -5.51 -23.96
C HIS A 502 2.67 -5.37 -25.46
N ARG A 503 3.93 -5.53 -25.88
CA ARG A 503 4.31 -5.58 -27.30
C ARG A 503 4.06 -6.94 -27.96
N GLY A 504 3.67 -7.94 -27.19
CA GLY A 504 3.50 -9.32 -27.64
C GLY A 504 4.82 -10.07 -27.82
N SER A 505 5.91 -9.64 -27.16
CA SER A 505 7.17 -10.40 -27.15
C SER A 505 6.97 -11.71 -26.39
N GLU A 506 7.29 -12.84 -27.02
CA GLU A 506 7.18 -14.16 -26.39
C GLU A 506 8.33 -14.44 -25.38
N SER A 507 9.36 -13.58 -25.33
CA SER A 507 10.53 -13.76 -24.49
C SER A 507 11.17 -12.43 -24.09
N ILE A 508 11.64 -12.35 -22.85
CA ILE A 508 12.42 -11.22 -22.30
C ILE A 508 13.93 -11.35 -22.59
N GLY A 509 14.40 -12.47 -23.17
CA GLY A 509 15.83 -12.79 -23.27
C GLY A 509 16.66 -11.70 -23.95
N SER A 510 16.22 -11.17 -25.09
CA SER A 510 16.94 -10.12 -25.82
C SER A 510 17.08 -8.83 -25.01
N TYR A 511 16.04 -8.42 -24.29
CA TYR A 511 16.09 -7.25 -23.40
C TYR A 511 17.09 -7.48 -22.26
N TYR A 512 17.01 -8.64 -21.61
CA TYR A 512 17.90 -9.00 -20.52
C TYR A 512 19.36 -8.94 -20.94
N ASP A 513 19.73 -9.60 -22.04
CA ASP A 513 21.09 -9.61 -22.55
C ASP A 513 21.63 -8.22 -22.92
N ALA A 514 20.76 -7.34 -23.40
CA ALA A 514 21.13 -5.98 -23.77
C ALA A 514 21.35 -5.06 -22.54
N THR A 515 20.78 -5.39 -21.37
CA THR A 515 20.72 -4.43 -20.24
C THR A 515 21.43 -4.92 -18.97
N LYS A 516 21.65 -6.22 -18.78
CA LYS A 516 22.21 -6.81 -17.56
C LYS A 516 23.51 -6.17 -17.07
N ASP A 517 24.47 -5.91 -17.98
CA ASP A 517 25.77 -5.34 -17.59
C ASP A 517 25.64 -3.87 -17.13
N MET A 518 24.74 -3.11 -17.74
CA MET A 518 24.45 -1.74 -17.33
C MET A 518 23.81 -1.72 -15.92
N ILE A 519 22.88 -2.63 -15.67
CA ILE A 519 22.19 -2.76 -14.36
C ILE A 519 23.21 -3.12 -13.29
N ARG A 520 24.04 -4.15 -13.51
CA ARG A 520 25.10 -4.57 -12.59
C ARG A 520 26.04 -3.41 -12.27
N LYS A 521 26.48 -2.66 -13.28
CA LYS A 521 27.35 -1.49 -13.09
C LYS A 521 26.70 -0.42 -12.20
N LYS A 522 25.39 -0.18 -12.33
CA LYS A 522 24.68 0.77 -11.46
C LYS A 522 24.57 0.27 -10.02
N ILE A 523 24.30 -1.02 -9.84
CA ILE A 523 24.29 -1.68 -8.53
C ILE A 523 25.66 -1.56 -7.87
N ASP A 524 26.74 -1.89 -8.60
CA ASP A 524 28.12 -1.76 -8.10
C ASP A 524 28.42 -0.31 -7.69
N GLY A 525 27.96 0.67 -8.45
CA GLY A 525 28.09 2.08 -8.10
C GLY A 525 27.38 2.43 -6.80
N THR A 526 26.18 1.89 -6.56
CA THR A 526 25.48 2.09 -5.29
C THR A 526 26.24 1.43 -4.13
N ILE A 527 26.73 0.20 -4.31
CA ILE A 527 27.53 -0.52 -3.29
C ILE A 527 28.79 0.28 -2.94
N GLN A 528 29.50 0.83 -3.93
CA GLN A 528 30.69 1.64 -3.72
C GLN A 528 30.39 2.89 -2.90
N LYS A 529 29.28 3.59 -3.17
CA LYS A 529 28.85 4.75 -2.40
C LYS A 529 28.57 4.39 -0.93
N TYR A 530 27.82 3.33 -0.67
CA TYR A 530 27.54 2.88 0.69
C TYR A 530 28.82 2.52 1.46
N ARG A 531 29.77 1.81 0.83
CA ARG A 531 31.07 1.50 1.45
C ARG A 531 31.92 2.74 1.71
N ALA A 532 31.87 3.74 0.83
CA ALA A 532 32.56 5.00 1.07
C ALA A 532 32.00 5.74 2.30
N LEU A 533 30.69 5.67 2.53
CA LEU A 533 30.07 6.22 3.75
C LEU A 533 30.52 5.47 5.01
N GLU A 534 30.66 4.12 4.96
CA GLU A 534 31.19 3.32 6.08
C GLU A 534 32.63 3.74 6.45
N GLU A 535 33.44 4.06 5.44
CA GLU A 535 34.85 4.50 5.60
C GLU A 535 34.97 5.99 6.03
N GLY A 536 33.85 6.71 6.18
CA GLY A 536 33.83 8.13 6.54
C GLY A 536 34.32 9.04 5.42
N ALA A 537 34.33 8.56 4.18
CA ALA A 537 34.64 9.37 3.03
C ALA A 537 33.48 10.30 2.71
N THR A 538 33.72 11.58 2.53
CA THR A 538 32.75 12.52 1.92
C THR A 538 32.56 12.10 0.45
N VAL A 539 31.38 11.63 0.09
CA VAL A 539 31.01 11.19 -1.28
C VAL A 539 30.67 12.42 -2.14
#